data_711c1c34d0f673ae2f4ae38db191952e
#
_entry.id   711c1c34d0f673ae2f4ae38db191952e
#
_cell.length_a   1.000
_cell.length_b   1.000
_cell.length_c   1.000
_cell.angle_alpha   90.00
_cell.angle_beta   90.00
_cell.angle_gamma   90.00
#
_symmetry.space_group_name_H-M   'P 1'
#
loop_
_entity.id
_entity.type
_entity.pdbx_description
1 polymer ?
#
loop_
_entity_poly.entity_id
_entity_poly.type
_entity_poly.pdbx_seq_one_letter_code
_entity_poly.pdbx_strand_id
1 'polypeptide(L)'
;MRRKTRPGFKPSNKDLSPADVAVKKGGYELKGRMWIEGASGTFLGYGRVVLLERISEFGSISKAAKSIGMSYRHAWELVDSINRQARRPLVETSVGGKKGGGAKLTEAGKEAVEGFWNIYEKFKRF
;
A
#
# COMPACT_ATOMS: atom_id res chain seq x y z
N MET A 1 12.27 -13.89 7.54
CA MET A 1 11.01 -14.27 6.91
C MET A 1 10.19 -13.04 6.54
N ARG A 2 9.62 -13.07 5.40
CA ARG A 2 8.91 -11.91 4.91
C ARG A 2 7.40 -12.06 5.05
N ARG A 3 6.78 -11.01 5.53
CA ARG A 3 5.33 -10.94 5.58
C ARG A 3 4.80 -10.54 4.21
N LYS A 4 3.77 -11.20 3.73
CA LYS A 4 3.16 -10.83 2.46
C LYS A 4 1.98 -9.92 2.68
N THR A 5 1.05 -10.35 3.50
CA THR A 5 -0.09 -9.53 3.88
C THR A 5 -0.34 -9.77 5.34
N ARG A 6 -1.03 -8.87 5.97
CA ARG A 6 -1.37 -9.03 7.38
C ARG A 6 -2.49 -10.05 7.49
N PRO A 7 -2.29 -11.11 8.28
CA PRO A 7 -3.33 -12.12 8.42
C PRO A 7 -4.63 -11.49 8.91
N GLY A 8 -5.72 -11.86 8.27
CA GLY A 8 -7.03 -11.38 8.66
C GLY A 8 -7.34 -9.94 8.30
N PHE A 9 -6.39 -9.23 7.71
CA PHE A 9 -6.60 -7.84 7.35
C PHE A 9 -7.36 -7.76 6.03
N LYS A 10 -8.49 -7.07 6.06
CA LYS A 10 -9.32 -6.88 4.86
C LYS A 10 -9.75 -5.42 4.80
N PRO A 11 -8.95 -4.59 4.14
CA PRO A 11 -9.26 -3.17 4.09
C PRO A 11 -10.56 -2.92 3.34
N SER A 12 -11.26 -1.90 3.78
CA SER A 12 -12.45 -1.41 3.13
C SER A 12 -12.15 -0.04 2.56
N ASN A 13 -13.12 0.54 1.87
CA ASN A 13 -12.93 1.90 1.38
C ASN A 13 -12.64 2.89 2.50
N LYS A 14 -13.15 2.64 3.69
CA LYS A 14 -12.87 3.49 4.83
C LYS A 14 -11.41 3.46 5.21
N ASP A 15 -10.77 2.31 4.99
CA ASP A 15 -9.38 2.13 5.38
C ASP A 15 -8.41 2.74 4.38
N LEU A 16 -8.91 3.21 3.24
CA LEU A 16 -8.06 3.80 2.22
C LEU A 16 -7.85 5.29 2.39
N SER A 17 -8.78 5.96 3.03
CA SER A 17 -8.52 7.35 3.37
C SER A 17 -7.39 7.34 4.38
N PRO A 18 -6.65 8.46 4.52
CA PRO A 18 -5.60 8.52 5.53
C PRO A 18 -6.27 8.29 6.88
N ALA A 19 -6.47 7.02 7.15
CA ALA A 19 -7.23 6.61 8.31
C ALA A 19 -6.46 7.00 9.56
N ASP A 20 -7.20 7.44 10.52
CA ASP A 20 -6.61 7.71 11.79
C ASP A 20 -6.13 6.41 12.40
N VAL A 21 -4.92 6.43 12.91
CA VAL A 21 -4.47 5.37 13.77
C VAL A 21 -5.05 5.68 15.14
N ALA A 22 -5.81 4.74 15.67
CA ALA A 22 -6.46 4.95 16.95
C ALA A 22 -5.96 3.92 17.95
N VAL A 23 -5.43 4.38 19.06
CA VAL A 23 -4.93 3.51 20.12
C VAL A 23 -5.59 3.93 21.42
N LYS A 24 -6.28 2.99 22.07
CA LYS A 24 -6.95 3.27 23.31
C LYS A 24 -6.11 2.76 24.47
N LYS A 25 -5.96 3.60 25.47
CA LYS A 25 -5.17 3.23 26.63
C LYS A 25 -5.58 4.07 27.84
N GLY A 26 -5.93 3.40 28.93
CA GLY A 26 -6.20 4.09 30.18
C GLY A 26 -7.32 5.12 30.13
N GLY A 27 -8.35 4.85 29.34
CA GLY A 27 -9.45 5.79 29.19
C GLY A 27 -9.21 6.88 28.17
N TYR A 28 -8.06 6.85 27.52
CA TYR A 28 -7.70 7.83 26.50
C TYR A 28 -7.60 7.17 25.14
N GLU A 29 -7.69 7.97 24.12
CA GLU A 29 -7.56 7.49 22.76
C GLU A 29 -6.55 8.37 22.03
N LEU A 30 -5.48 7.76 21.53
CA LEU A 30 -4.50 8.45 20.70
C LEU A 30 -4.95 8.27 19.26
N LYS A 31 -5.10 9.36 18.55
CA LYS A 31 -5.45 9.33 17.15
C LYS A 31 -4.38 10.06 16.35
N GLY A 32 -4.13 9.58 15.16
CA GLY A 32 -3.16 10.23 14.32
C GLY A 32 -3.10 9.56 12.96
N ARG A 33 -2.35 10.17 12.09
CA ARG A 33 -2.11 9.65 10.75
C ARG A 33 -0.62 9.55 10.54
N MET A 34 -0.21 8.59 9.74
CA MET A 34 1.20 8.53 9.37
C MET A 34 1.34 8.21 7.91
N TRP A 35 2.33 8.82 7.31
CA TRP A 35 2.70 8.52 5.93
C TRP A 35 4.17 8.86 5.78
N ILE A 36 4.77 8.33 4.72
CA ILE A 36 6.15 8.60 4.41
C ILE A 36 6.18 9.62 3.30
N GLU A 37 6.82 10.74 3.56
CA GLU A 37 6.88 11.85 2.63
C GLU A 37 8.13 11.74 1.78
N GLY A 38 7.97 11.88 0.48
CA GLY A 38 9.10 11.96 -0.43
C GLY A 38 9.32 13.38 -0.90
N ALA A 39 10.24 13.56 -1.83
CA ALA A 39 10.56 14.89 -2.33
C ALA A 39 9.39 15.53 -3.08
N SER A 40 8.55 14.71 -3.67
CA SER A 40 7.44 15.20 -4.49
C SER A 40 6.08 14.98 -3.84
N GLY A 41 6.03 14.83 -2.52
CA GLY A 41 4.79 14.57 -1.82
C GLY A 41 4.78 13.21 -1.19
N THR A 42 3.59 12.66 -0.97
CA THR A 42 3.47 11.36 -0.32
C THR A 42 4.14 10.27 -1.16
N PHE A 43 5.04 9.54 -0.52
CA PHE A 43 5.63 8.37 -1.14
C PHE A 43 4.77 7.14 -0.80
N LEU A 44 4.60 6.85 0.47
CA LEU A 44 3.78 5.75 0.93
C LEU A 44 2.91 6.21 2.08
N GLY A 45 1.69 5.77 2.05
CA GLY A 45 0.75 5.95 3.14
C GLY A 45 -0.11 4.71 3.18
N TYR A 46 -1.08 4.70 4.07
CA TYR A 46 -1.91 3.53 4.26
C TYR A 46 -2.55 3.06 2.95
N GLY A 47 -3.17 3.98 2.22
CA GLY A 47 -3.87 3.61 0.99
C GLY A 47 -2.94 3.08 -0.09
N ARG A 48 -1.77 3.70 -0.24
CA ARG A 48 -0.82 3.25 -1.25
C ARG A 48 -0.25 1.88 -0.90
N VAL A 49 0.01 1.64 0.38
CA VAL A 49 0.53 0.35 0.80
C VAL A 49 -0.51 -0.75 0.63
N VAL A 50 -1.77 -0.44 0.93
CA VAL A 50 -2.84 -1.41 0.69
C VAL A 50 -2.93 -1.75 -0.80
N LEU A 51 -2.81 -0.74 -1.66
CA LEU A 51 -2.82 -1.01 -3.10
C LEU A 51 -1.66 -1.93 -3.49
N LEU A 52 -0.47 -1.67 -2.96
CA LEU A 52 0.69 -2.53 -3.26
C LEU A 52 0.43 -3.97 -2.82
N GLU A 53 -0.15 -4.16 -1.64
CA GLU A 53 -0.45 -5.50 -1.17
C GLU A 53 -1.47 -6.19 -2.07
N ARG A 54 -2.46 -5.45 -2.54
CA ARG A 54 -3.46 -6.03 -3.43
C ARG A 54 -2.85 -6.39 -4.78
N ILE A 55 -1.93 -5.59 -5.27
CA ILE A 55 -1.22 -5.92 -6.49
C ILE A 55 -0.45 -7.23 -6.30
N SER A 56 0.20 -7.38 -5.16
CA SER A 56 0.93 -8.61 -4.85
C SER A 56 0.00 -9.80 -4.81
N GLU A 57 -1.19 -9.61 -4.26
CA GLU A 57 -2.15 -10.68 -4.09
C GLU A 57 -2.80 -11.10 -5.41
N PHE A 58 -3.19 -10.12 -6.20
CA PHE A 58 -3.98 -10.38 -7.42
C PHE A 58 -3.16 -10.43 -8.69
N GLY A 59 -1.95 -9.93 -8.67
CA GLY A 59 -1.09 -9.96 -9.85
C GLY A 59 -1.52 -9.01 -10.95
N SER A 60 -2.31 -8.00 -10.63
CA SER A 60 -2.89 -7.11 -11.62
C SER A 60 -3.29 -5.80 -10.96
N ILE A 61 -2.92 -4.67 -11.56
CA ILE A 61 -3.33 -3.37 -11.05
C ILE A 61 -4.84 -3.22 -11.16
N SER A 62 -5.40 -3.70 -12.27
CA SER A 62 -6.84 -3.62 -12.48
C SER A 62 -7.62 -4.36 -11.40
N LYS A 63 -7.23 -5.60 -11.13
CA LYS A 63 -7.92 -6.39 -10.12
C LYS A 63 -7.70 -5.84 -8.72
N ALA A 64 -6.48 -5.37 -8.46
CA ALA A 64 -6.18 -4.78 -7.16
C ALA A 64 -7.06 -3.56 -6.91
N ALA A 65 -7.13 -2.66 -7.89
CA ALA A 65 -7.94 -1.47 -7.76
C ALA A 65 -9.40 -1.82 -7.52
N LYS A 66 -9.91 -2.77 -8.29
CA LYS A 66 -11.30 -3.16 -8.17
C LYS A 66 -11.60 -3.72 -6.77
N SER A 67 -10.66 -4.46 -6.22
CA SER A 67 -10.88 -5.10 -4.91
C SER A 67 -11.02 -4.08 -3.78
N ILE A 68 -10.58 -2.86 -3.98
CA ILE A 68 -10.64 -1.84 -2.95
C ILE A 68 -11.46 -0.62 -3.39
N GLY A 69 -12.23 -0.76 -4.45
CA GLY A 69 -13.11 0.31 -4.88
C GLY A 69 -12.41 1.53 -5.46
N MET A 70 -11.21 1.33 -5.98
CA MET A 70 -10.42 2.40 -6.56
C MET A 70 -10.53 2.32 -8.07
N SER A 71 -10.58 3.49 -8.75
CA SER A 71 -10.60 3.47 -10.19
C SER A 71 -9.26 2.99 -10.72
N TYR A 72 -9.30 2.36 -11.88
CA TYR A 72 -8.08 1.87 -12.53
C TYR A 72 -7.11 3.02 -12.80
N ARG A 73 -7.64 4.13 -13.27
CA ARG A 73 -6.81 5.29 -13.57
C ARG A 73 -6.11 5.80 -12.32
N HIS A 74 -6.85 5.91 -11.23
CA HIS A 74 -6.26 6.39 -9.98
C HIS A 74 -5.18 5.44 -9.48
N ALA A 75 -5.44 4.13 -9.58
CA ALA A 75 -4.45 3.14 -9.17
C ALA A 75 -3.16 3.28 -9.98
N TRP A 76 -3.29 3.48 -11.29
CA TRP A 76 -2.13 3.68 -12.14
C TRP A 76 -1.36 4.94 -11.77
N GLU A 77 -2.09 6.02 -11.45
CA GLU A 77 -1.45 7.25 -11.03
C GLU A 77 -0.65 7.05 -9.75
N LEU A 78 -1.20 6.29 -8.82
CA LEU A 78 -0.50 6.02 -7.58
C LEU A 78 0.74 5.16 -7.81
N VAL A 79 0.62 4.12 -8.61
CA VAL A 79 1.76 3.25 -8.92
C VAL A 79 2.85 4.06 -9.61
N ASP A 80 2.46 4.90 -10.56
CA ASP A 80 3.42 5.73 -11.27
C ASP A 80 4.14 6.68 -10.32
N SER A 81 3.39 7.31 -9.42
CA SER A 81 3.96 8.22 -8.45
C SER A 81 4.94 7.50 -7.53
N ILE A 82 4.55 6.33 -7.05
CA ILE A 82 5.40 5.54 -6.17
C ILE A 82 6.71 5.18 -6.87
N ASN A 83 6.59 4.68 -8.09
CA ASN A 83 7.79 4.25 -8.82
C ASN A 83 8.71 5.41 -9.16
N ARG A 84 8.14 6.57 -9.45
CA ARG A 84 8.98 7.73 -9.78
C ARG A 84 9.73 8.25 -8.57
N GLN A 85 9.18 8.10 -7.38
CA GLN A 85 9.81 8.58 -6.17
C GLN A 85 10.80 7.59 -5.57
N ALA A 86 10.65 6.32 -5.89
CA ALA A 86 11.51 5.30 -5.32
C ALA A 86 12.84 5.24 -6.04
N ARG A 87 13.88 4.85 -5.34
CA ARG A 87 15.18 4.64 -5.95
C ARG A 87 15.12 3.53 -6.98
N ARG A 88 14.38 2.48 -6.66
CA ARG A 88 14.15 1.37 -7.56
C ARG A 88 12.65 1.14 -7.61
N PRO A 89 12.11 0.79 -8.77
CA PRO A 89 10.68 0.60 -8.88
C PRO A 89 10.16 -0.39 -7.84
N LEU A 90 9.04 -0.08 -7.26
CA LEU A 90 8.40 -0.99 -6.31
C LEU A 90 7.45 -1.95 -7.00
N VAL A 91 6.97 -1.58 -8.18
CA VAL A 91 6.04 -2.39 -8.95
C VAL A 91 6.59 -2.58 -10.35
N GLU A 92 6.57 -3.82 -10.81
CA GLU A 92 6.88 -4.15 -12.20
C GLU A 92 5.61 -4.56 -12.91
N THR A 93 5.50 -4.13 -14.16
CA THR A 93 4.36 -4.54 -14.98
C THR A 93 4.86 -5.31 -16.18
N SER A 94 4.03 -6.23 -16.65
CA SER A 94 4.30 -6.93 -17.88
C SER A 94 3.17 -6.64 -18.86
N VAL A 95 3.53 -6.57 -20.13
CA VAL A 95 2.59 -6.23 -21.18
C VAL A 95 2.29 -7.45 -22.01
N GLY A 96 1.05 -7.53 -22.46
CA GLY A 96 0.71 -8.52 -23.45
C GLY A 96 0.33 -9.85 -22.89
N GLY A 97 0.29 -10.80 -23.76
CA GLY A 97 -0.26 -12.08 -23.44
C GLY A 97 -1.76 -12.06 -23.62
N LYS A 98 -2.32 -13.23 -23.60
CA LYS A 98 -3.74 -13.40 -23.89
C LYS A 98 -4.64 -12.76 -22.86
N LYS A 99 -4.14 -12.61 -21.66
CA LYS A 99 -4.95 -12.08 -20.56
C LYS A 99 -4.58 -10.65 -20.22
N GLY A 100 -3.87 -9.98 -21.11
CA GLY A 100 -3.37 -8.65 -20.85
C GLY A 100 -2.17 -8.70 -19.96
N GLY A 101 -1.80 -7.57 -19.42
CA GLY A 101 -0.59 -7.48 -18.63
C GLY A 101 -0.82 -7.87 -17.18
N GLY A 102 0.28 -8.05 -16.49
CA GLY A 102 0.25 -8.33 -15.06
C GLY A 102 1.07 -7.30 -14.31
N ALA A 103 1.05 -7.41 -13.01
CA ALA A 103 1.84 -6.55 -12.14
C ALA A 103 2.24 -7.32 -10.90
N LYS A 104 3.42 -7.01 -10.40
CA LYS A 104 3.90 -7.65 -9.17
C LYS A 104 4.83 -6.68 -8.45
N LEU A 105 5.02 -6.93 -7.18
CA LEU A 105 5.99 -6.16 -6.42
C LEU A 105 7.38 -6.67 -6.72
N THR A 106 8.31 -5.73 -6.82
CA THR A 106 9.71 -6.06 -6.85
C THR A 106 10.17 -6.40 -5.43
N GLU A 107 11.42 -6.83 -5.29
CA GLU A 107 11.95 -7.05 -3.96
C GLU A 107 11.92 -5.75 -3.16
N ALA A 108 12.26 -4.63 -3.82
CA ALA A 108 12.19 -3.32 -3.17
C ALA A 108 10.77 -3.00 -2.73
N GLY A 109 9.78 -3.39 -3.54
CA GLY A 109 8.38 -3.17 -3.18
C GLY A 109 7.97 -3.96 -1.95
N LYS A 110 8.40 -5.20 -1.89
CA LYS A 110 8.09 -6.05 -0.73
C LYS A 110 8.72 -5.50 0.53
N GLU A 111 9.96 -5.04 0.44
CA GLU A 111 10.64 -4.45 1.59
C GLU A 111 9.96 -3.17 2.05
N ALA A 112 9.50 -2.37 1.09
CA ALA A 112 8.84 -1.11 1.44
C ALA A 112 7.52 -1.36 2.17
N VAL A 113 6.75 -2.33 1.70
CA VAL A 113 5.48 -2.68 2.35
C VAL A 113 5.75 -3.18 3.76
N GLU A 114 6.70 -4.08 3.91
CA GLU A 114 7.02 -4.62 5.21
C GLU A 114 7.53 -3.55 6.15
N GLY A 115 8.39 -2.67 5.63
CA GLY A 115 8.92 -1.57 6.44
C GLY A 115 7.82 -0.64 6.91
N PHE A 116 6.87 -0.34 6.03
CA PHE A 116 5.76 0.51 6.41
C PHE A 116 4.96 -0.11 7.57
N TRP A 117 4.63 -1.38 7.46
CA TRP A 117 3.85 -2.02 8.51
C TRP A 117 4.61 -2.13 9.82
N ASN A 118 5.94 -2.30 9.75
CA ASN A 118 6.74 -2.32 10.96
C ASN A 118 6.67 -0.99 11.69
N ILE A 119 6.77 0.11 10.96
CA ILE A 119 6.66 1.43 11.56
C ILE A 119 5.26 1.66 12.08
N TYR A 120 4.27 1.25 11.32
CA TYR A 120 2.87 1.39 11.70
C TYR A 120 2.59 0.68 13.02
N GLU A 121 3.10 -0.54 13.17
CA GLU A 121 2.88 -1.29 14.40
C GLU A 121 3.56 -0.63 15.59
N LYS A 122 4.74 -0.06 15.37
CA LYS A 122 5.43 0.66 16.45
C LYS A 122 4.64 1.88 16.89
N PHE A 123 4.04 2.59 15.93
CA PHE A 123 3.21 3.73 16.25
C PHE A 123 2.04 3.31 17.11
N LYS A 124 1.45 2.16 16.84
CA LYS A 124 0.30 1.68 17.58
C LYS A 124 0.62 1.19 18.98
N ARG A 125 1.90 1.02 19.29
CA ARG A 125 2.29 0.58 20.63
C ARG A 125 2.34 1.69 21.66
N PHE A 126 1.95 2.86 21.27
CA PHE A 126 1.90 4.00 22.19
C PHE A 126 1.27 3.66 23.55
#